data_572897dfc67f49da2f1701735931d8e2
#
_entry.id   572897dfc67f49da2f1701735931d8e2
#
_cell.length_a   1.000
_cell.length_b   1.000
_cell.length_c   1.000
_cell.angle_alpha   90.00
_cell.angle_beta   90.00
_cell.angle_gamma   90.00
#
_symmetry.space_group_name_H-M   'P 1'
#
loop_
_entity.id
_entity.type
_entity.pdbx_description
1 polymer ?
#
loop_
_entity_poly.entity_id
_entity_poly.type
_entity_poly.pdbx_seq_one_letter_code
_entity_poly.pdbx_strand_id
1 'polypeptide(L)'
;MAIKVLMPALSPTMSEGVINKWLVNIGDTVSAGDILAEIETDKATMEVEAVDEGEITHLIDTTPDKQIAVNSVIALILSLIHI
;
A
#
# COMPACT_ATOMS: atom_id res chain seq x y z
N MET A 1 10.34 13.26 5.57
CA MET A 1 9.16 12.98 6.41
C MET A 1 8.51 11.68 5.94
N ALA A 2 8.22 10.78 6.86
CA ALA A 2 7.62 9.50 6.50
C ALA A 2 6.11 9.67 6.26
N ILE A 3 5.65 9.11 5.16
CA ILE A 3 4.24 9.12 4.77
C ILE A 3 3.71 7.71 4.96
N LYS A 4 2.62 7.60 5.71
CA LYS A 4 1.99 6.30 5.94
C LYS A 4 1.09 5.94 4.78
N VAL A 5 1.27 4.74 4.24
CA VAL A 5 0.34 4.19 3.25
C VAL A 5 -0.61 3.27 4.02
N LEU A 6 -1.88 3.57 3.95
CA LEU A 6 -2.90 2.82 4.69
C LEU A 6 -3.64 1.88 3.75
N MET A 7 -4.12 0.77 4.30
CA MET A 7 -4.98 -0.13 3.54
C MET A 7 -6.24 0.63 3.12
N PRO A 8 -6.48 0.86 1.82
CA PRO A 8 -7.62 1.65 1.39
C PRO A 8 -8.92 0.85 1.40
N ALA A 9 -10.02 1.55 1.60
CA ALA A 9 -11.34 0.99 1.39
C ALA A 9 -11.64 1.10 -0.11
N LEU A 10 -11.47 -0.01 -0.83
CA LEU A 10 -11.63 -0.04 -2.28
C LEU A 10 -13.09 -0.27 -2.70
N SER A 11 -13.97 -0.54 -1.74
CA SER A 11 -15.41 -0.58 -1.95
C SER A 11 -16.09 -0.07 -0.69
N PRO A 12 -17.36 0.40 -0.78
CA PRO A 12 -18.06 0.96 0.38
C PRO A 12 -18.26 -0.03 1.53
N THR A 13 -18.24 -1.32 1.25
CA THR A 13 -18.48 -2.36 2.25
C THR A 13 -17.20 -3.07 2.67
N MET A 14 -16.04 -2.66 2.16
CA MET A 14 -14.78 -3.29 2.48
C MET A 14 -14.31 -2.91 3.87
N SER A 15 -14.06 -3.90 4.71
CA SER A 15 -13.50 -3.69 6.04
C SER A 15 -12.07 -4.19 6.14
N GLU A 16 -11.67 -5.10 5.25
CA GLU A 16 -10.32 -5.66 5.21
C GLU A 16 -10.02 -6.18 3.82
N GLY A 17 -8.75 -6.43 3.56
CA GLY A 17 -8.31 -6.99 2.29
C GLY A 17 -7.03 -7.78 2.48
N VAL A 18 -6.63 -8.49 1.45
CA VAL A 18 -5.39 -9.28 1.44
C VAL A 18 -4.46 -8.67 0.41
N ILE A 19 -3.23 -8.39 0.84
CA ILE A 19 -2.20 -7.95 -0.11
C ILE A 19 -1.72 -9.20 -0.84
N ASN A 20 -2.10 -9.29 -2.11
CA ASN A 20 -1.78 -10.44 -2.94
C ASN A 20 -0.32 -10.42 -3.37
N LYS A 21 0.17 -9.23 -3.73
CA LYS A 21 1.52 -9.08 -4.24
C LYS A 21 1.97 -7.63 -4.11
N TRP A 22 3.19 -7.42 -3.61
CA TRP A 22 3.86 -6.13 -3.67
C TRP A 22 4.54 -5.99 -5.03
N LEU A 23 4.36 -4.84 -5.66
CA LEU A 23 4.95 -4.54 -6.96
C LEU A 23 6.20 -3.67 -6.83
N VAL A 24 6.53 -3.28 -5.60
CA VAL A 24 7.71 -2.48 -5.27
C VAL A 24 8.47 -3.14 -4.13
N ASN A 25 9.73 -2.74 -3.95
CA ASN A 25 10.59 -3.24 -2.89
C ASN A 25 11.05 -2.09 -2.01
N ILE A 26 11.50 -2.42 -0.79
CA ILE A 26 12.14 -1.44 0.08
C ILE A 26 13.35 -0.88 -0.64
N GLY A 27 13.47 0.43 -0.68
CA GLY A 27 14.51 1.13 -1.40
C GLY A 27 14.10 1.66 -2.77
N ASP A 28 12.95 1.21 -3.28
CA ASP A 28 12.44 1.71 -4.55
C ASP A 28 11.92 3.14 -4.40
N THR A 29 12.15 3.95 -5.44
CA THR A 29 11.57 5.29 -5.51
C THR A 29 10.28 5.21 -6.30
N VAL A 30 9.21 5.80 -5.77
CA VAL A 30 7.90 5.80 -6.40
C VAL A 30 7.41 7.23 -6.58
N SER A 31 6.51 7.42 -7.55
CA SER A 31 5.84 8.69 -7.78
C SER A 31 4.36 8.54 -7.45
N ALA A 32 3.70 9.66 -7.20
CA ALA A 32 2.26 9.65 -6.96
C ALA A 32 1.54 9.00 -8.15
N GLY A 33 0.67 8.04 -7.86
CA GLY A 33 -0.04 7.29 -8.89
C GLY A 33 0.62 5.97 -9.28
N ASP A 34 1.85 5.72 -8.84
CA ASP A 34 2.50 4.44 -9.10
C ASP A 34 1.78 3.33 -8.33
N ILE A 35 1.61 2.19 -8.99
CA ILE A 35 0.97 1.04 -8.36
C ILE A 35 1.95 0.39 -7.40
N LEU A 36 1.56 0.27 -6.13
CA LEU A 36 2.41 -0.31 -5.08
C LEU A 36 2.15 -1.80 -4.88
N ALA A 37 0.90 -2.21 -4.93
CA ALA A 37 0.53 -3.58 -4.59
C ALA A 37 -0.80 -3.96 -5.22
N GLU A 38 -1.03 -5.26 -5.33
CA GLU A 38 -2.33 -5.79 -5.71
C GLU A 38 -3.04 -6.26 -4.44
N ILE A 39 -4.27 -5.80 -4.26
CA ILE A 39 -5.12 -6.12 -3.12
C ILE A 39 -6.24 -7.01 -3.59
N GLU A 40 -6.42 -8.14 -2.92
CA GLU A 40 -7.54 -9.02 -3.19
C GLU A 40 -8.65 -8.77 -2.18
N THR A 41 -9.85 -8.56 -2.69
CA THR A 41 -11.05 -8.38 -1.88
C THR A 41 -12.02 -9.54 -2.15
N ASP A 42 -13.12 -9.58 -1.43
CA ASP A 42 -14.16 -10.59 -1.62
C ASP A 42 -14.85 -10.50 -2.99
N LYS A 43 -14.66 -9.39 -3.69
CA LYS A 43 -15.33 -9.14 -4.98
C LYS A 43 -14.39 -9.11 -6.17
N ALA A 44 -13.16 -8.61 -5.98
CA ALA A 44 -12.24 -8.42 -7.11
C ALA A 44 -10.83 -8.19 -6.59
N THR A 45 -9.87 -8.30 -7.52
CA THR A 45 -8.50 -7.86 -7.26
C THR A 45 -8.39 -6.40 -7.68
N MET A 46 -7.85 -5.57 -6.80
CA MET A 46 -7.70 -4.15 -7.04
C MET A 46 -6.26 -3.73 -6.75
N GLU A 47 -5.92 -2.49 -7.04
CA GLU A 47 -4.55 -2.00 -6.91
C GLU A 47 -4.48 -0.83 -5.96
N VAL A 48 -3.38 -0.76 -5.20
CA VAL A 48 -3.08 0.39 -4.32
C VAL A 48 -2.05 1.25 -5.02
N GLU A 49 -2.32 2.54 -5.09
CA GLU A 49 -1.43 3.52 -5.69
C GLU A 49 -0.74 4.35 -4.61
N ALA A 50 0.48 4.80 -4.92
CA ALA A 50 1.18 5.74 -4.05
C ALA A 50 0.43 7.07 -4.04
N VAL A 51 0.28 7.66 -2.85
CA VAL A 51 -0.39 8.96 -2.70
C VAL A 51 0.60 10.12 -2.83
N ASP A 52 1.89 9.83 -2.78
CA ASP A 52 2.94 10.84 -2.87
C ASP A 52 4.20 10.19 -3.42
N GLU A 53 5.19 11.00 -3.75
CA GLU A 53 6.47 10.49 -4.21
C GLU A 53 7.45 10.33 -3.05
N GLY A 54 8.36 9.39 -3.19
CA GLY A 54 9.39 9.15 -2.20
C GLY A 54 9.99 7.77 -2.33
N GLU A 55 10.77 7.41 -1.34
CA GLU A 55 11.43 6.12 -1.29
C GLU A 55 10.67 5.19 -0.34
N ILE A 56 10.46 3.97 -0.76
CA ILE A 56 9.82 2.95 0.08
C ILE A 56 10.80 2.56 1.18
N THR A 57 10.45 2.78 2.44
CA THR A 57 11.30 2.47 3.58
C THR A 57 10.80 1.28 4.37
N HIS A 58 9.53 0.93 4.23
CA HIS A 58 8.96 -0.19 4.96
C HIS A 58 7.76 -0.76 4.20
N LEU A 59 7.66 -2.08 4.19
CA LEU A 59 6.51 -2.81 3.65
C LEU A 59 6.06 -3.81 4.70
N ILE A 60 4.74 -3.91 4.89
CA ILE A 60 4.20 -4.91 5.82
C ILE A 60 4.44 -6.31 5.26
N ASP A 61 4.69 -7.26 6.15
CA ASP A 61 4.80 -8.67 5.77
C ASP A 61 3.48 -9.15 5.19
N THR A 62 3.57 -9.77 4.03
CA THR A 62 2.39 -10.35 3.40
C THR A 62 2.51 -11.86 3.45
N THR A 63 1.94 -12.46 4.47
CA THR A 63 1.74 -13.91 4.46
C THR A 63 0.52 -14.20 3.60
N PRO A 64 0.53 -15.30 2.83
CA PRO A 64 -0.65 -15.69 2.07
C PRO A 64 -1.89 -15.72 2.99
N ASP A 65 -2.98 -15.18 2.50
CA ASP A 65 -4.27 -15.17 3.19
C ASP A 65 -4.35 -14.28 4.45
N LYS A 66 -3.33 -13.46 4.70
CA LYS A 66 -3.42 -12.53 5.82
C LYS A 66 -4.36 -11.38 5.49
N GLN A 67 -5.41 -11.25 6.27
CA GLN A 67 -6.35 -10.15 6.11
C GLN A 67 -5.88 -8.94 6.89
N ILE A 68 -5.93 -7.78 6.23
CA ILE A 68 -5.44 -6.53 6.79
C ILE A 68 -6.61 -5.55 6.85
N ALA A 69 -6.87 -5.02 8.04
CA ALA A 69 -7.97 -4.10 8.23
C ALA A 69 -7.74 -2.80 7.46
N VAL A 70 -8.82 -2.24 6.94
CA VAL A 70 -8.79 -0.91 6.31
C VAL A 70 -8.26 0.10 7.32
N ASN A 71 -7.46 1.04 6.84
CA ASN A 71 -6.75 2.07 7.60
C ASN A 71 -5.54 1.58 8.40
N SER A 72 -5.19 0.29 8.30
CA SER A 72 -3.92 -0.18 8.86
C SER A 72 -2.75 0.31 8.01
N VAL A 73 -1.63 0.63 8.65
CA VAL A 73 -0.43 1.04 7.93
C VAL A 73 0.17 -0.17 7.24
N ILE A 74 0.30 -0.10 5.92
CA ILE A 74 0.84 -1.20 5.13
C ILE A 74 2.22 -0.90 4.55
N ALA A 75 2.58 0.37 4.44
CA ALA A 75 3.88 0.78 3.95
C ALA A 75 4.24 2.16 4.47
N LEU A 76 5.53 2.49 4.40
CA LEU A 76 6.02 3.83 4.68
C LEU A 76 6.80 4.34 3.49
N ILE A 77 6.56 5.58 3.13
CA ILE A 77 7.27 6.28 2.06
C ILE A 77 8.00 7.46 2.68
N LEU A 78 9.31 7.55 2.45
CA LEU A 78 10.08 8.70 2.87
C LEU A 78 10.02 9.75 1.77
N SER A 79 9.39 10.87 2.07
CA SER A 79 9.24 11.95 1.09
C SER A 79 10.61 12.49 0.69
N LEU A 80 10.81 12.70 -0.60
CA LEU A 80 12.02 13.29 -1.15
C LEU A 80 11.94 14.82 -1.20
N ILE A 81 10.79 15.36 -0.87
CA ILE A 81 10.58 16.81 -0.89
C ILE A 81 10.76 17.34 0.52
N HIS A 82 11.72 18.24 0.68
CA HIS A 82 11.94 18.93 1.93
C HIS A 82 11.45 20.36 1.81
N ILE A 83 10.61 20.74 2.70
CA ILE A 83 10.09 22.11 2.76
C ILE A 83 10.52 22.74 4.05
#